data_605a0a9c4775d020f93e13aed662fc2e
#
_entry.id   605a0a9c4775d020f93e13aed662fc2e
#
_cell.length_a   1.000
_cell.length_b   1.000
_cell.length_c   1.000
_cell.angle_alpha   90.00
_cell.angle_beta   90.00
_cell.angle_gamma   90.00
#
_symmetry.space_group_name_H-M   'P 1'
#
loop_
_entity.id
_entity.type
_entity.pdbx_description
1 polymer ?
#
loop_
_entity_poly.entity_id
_entity_poly.type
_entity_poly.pdbx_seq_one_letter_code
_entity_poly.pdbx_strand_id
1 'polypeptide(L)'
;MTLLDLSVGQVAMVKEVFAGSYGQGLVTRLEAMGIFSDKPIQVLRKAVLGGPVHVRVGSTTELAMRRSEAQLVSVHFDEPE
;
A
#
# COMPACT_ATOMS: atom_id res chain seq x y z
N MET A 1 -4.33 7.38 -7.96
CA MET A 1 -4.82 6.10 -7.47
C MET A 1 -4.11 5.74 -6.18
N THR A 2 -4.84 5.23 -5.21
CA THR A 2 -4.24 4.77 -3.96
C THR A 2 -4.38 3.26 -3.81
N LEU A 3 -3.71 2.73 -2.79
CA LEU A 3 -3.75 1.30 -2.51
C LEU A 3 -5.18 0.78 -2.31
N LEU A 4 -6.09 1.61 -1.78
CA LEU A 4 -7.49 1.21 -1.60
C LEU A 4 -8.24 1.01 -2.92
N ASP A 5 -7.76 1.60 -4.01
CA ASP A 5 -8.42 1.47 -5.31
C ASP A 5 -8.12 0.13 -5.99
N LEU A 6 -7.14 -0.60 -5.49
CA LEU A 6 -6.79 -1.90 -6.04
C LEU A 6 -7.80 -2.96 -5.63
N SER A 7 -8.12 -3.84 -6.55
CA SER A 7 -8.92 -5.03 -6.27
C SER A 7 -8.05 -6.12 -5.67
N VAL A 8 -8.66 -7.04 -4.92
CA VAL A 8 -7.94 -8.18 -4.36
C VAL A 8 -7.24 -8.94 -5.49
N GLY A 9 -5.98 -9.22 -5.29
CA GLY A 9 -5.12 -9.92 -6.25
C GLY A 9 -4.33 -9.01 -7.18
N GLN A 10 -4.73 -7.74 -7.31
CA GLN A 10 -4.00 -6.81 -8.19
C GLN A 10 -2.66 -6.42 -7.61
N VAL A 11 -1.67 -6.31 -8.50
CA VAL A 11 -0.33 -5.84 -8.17
C VAL A 11 -0.13 -4.47 -8.82
N ALA A 12 0.43 -3.54 -8.07
CA ALA A 12 0.79 -2.22 -8.57
C ALA A 12 2.16 -1.84 -8.02
N MET A 13 2.68 -0.73 -8.49
CA MET A 13 3.95 -0.19 -7.99
C MET A 13 3.64 0.98 -7.06
N VAL A 14 4.33 1.05 -5.94
CA VAL A 14 4.23 2.19 -5.04
C VAL A 14 4.83 3.41 -5.73
N LYS A 15 4.08 4.50 -5.78
CA LYS A 15 4.55 5.76 -6.32
C LYS A 15 5.16 6.62 -5.21
N GLU A 16 4.38 6.88 -4.17
CA GLU A 16 4.83 7.62 -3.00
C GLU A 16 3.89 7.39 -1.81
N VAL A 17 4.35 7.74 -0.63
CA VAL A 17 3.55 7.66 0.59
C VAL A 17 3.39 9.08 1.12
N PHE A 18 2.14 9.49 1.36
CA PHE A 18 1.83 10.79 1.94
C PHE A 18 1.72 10.69 3.45
N ALA A 19 2.17 11.72 4.15
CA ALA A 19 2.12 11.73 5.62
C ALA A 19 0.68 11.91 6.14
N GLY A 20 -0.11 12.74 5.47
CA GLY A 20 -1.47 13.02 5.90
C GLY A 20 -1.51 13.55 7.32
N SER A 21 -2.56 13.18 8.06
CA SER A 21 -2.70 13.56 9.46
C SER A 21 -1.84 12.70 10.40
N TYR A 22 -1.27 11.61 9.90
CA TYR A 22 -0.37 10.75 10.70
C TYR A 22 1.02 11.36 10.89
N GLY A 23 1.43 12.27 9.99
CA GLY A 23 2.75 12.87 10.03
C GLY A 23 3.85 11.97 9.49
N GLN A 24 5.09 12.44 9.59
CA GLN A 24 6.25 11.76 9.00
C GLN A 24 6.52 10.39 9.65
N GLY A 25 6.07 10.17 10.88
CA GLY A 25 6.25 8.88 11.54
C GLY A 25 5.63 7.72 10.78
N LEU A 26 4.47 7.94 10.15
CA LEU A 26 3.84 6.93 9.31
C LEU A 26 4.73 6.59 8.10
N VAL A 27 5.21 7.61 7.41
CA VAL A 27 6.05 7.42 6.23
C VAL A 27 7.29 6.60 6.59
N THR A 28 7.97 6.98 7.66
CA THR A 28 9.16 6.29 8.13
C THR A 28 8.88 4.83 8.48
N ARG A 29 7.74 4.58 9.16
CA ARG A 29 7.34 3.22 9.53
C ARG A 29 7.07 2.36 8.29
N LEU A 30 6.35 2.90 7.33
CA LEU A 30 6.03 2.16 6.11
C LEU A 30 7.28 1.90 5.27
N GLU A 31 8.20 2.86 5.20
CA GLU A 31 9.48 2.66 4.53
C GLU A 31 10.28 1.52 5.17
N ALA A 32 10.29 1.46 6.50
CA ALA A 32 10.97 0.39 7.22
C ALA A 32 10.34 -0.98 6.92
N MET A 33 9.08 -1.01 6.56
CA MET A 33 8.37 -2.23 6.17
C MET A 33 8.52 -2.56 4.68
N GLY A 34 9.22 -1.73 3.93
CA GLY A 34 9.44 -1.95 2.50
C GLY A 34 8.47 -1.20 1.59
N ILE A 35 7.60 -0.36 2.14
CA ILE A 35 6.64 0.42 1.33
C ILE A 35 7.27 1.76 0.96
N PHE A 36 7.86 1.81 -0.21
CA PHE A 36 8.47 3.03 -0.76
C PHE A 36 8.48 2.95 -2.28
N SER A 37 8.84 4.07 -2.93
CA SER A 37 8.76 4.20 -4.39
C SER A 37 9.37 3.02 -5.14
N ASP A 38 8.67 2.60 -6.20
CA ASP A 38 9.09 1.53 -7.13
C ASP A 38 9.06 0.12 -6.55
N LYS A 39 8.47 -0.06 -5.38
CA LYS A 39 8.26 -1.40 -4.82
C LYS A 39 6.92 -1.95 -5.30
N PRO A 40 6.87 -3.22 -5.72
CA PRO A 40 5.59 -3.86 -6.04
C PRO A 40 4.80 -4.12 -4.76
N ILE A 41 3.49 -3.90 -4.84
CA ILE A 41 2.57 -4.13 -3.75
C ILE A 41 1.32 -4.82 -4.29
N GLN A 42 0.87 -5.85 -3.59
CA GLN A 42 -0.29 -6.63 -3.98
C GLN A 42 -1.32 -6.62 -2.84
N VAL A 43 -2.58 -6.41 -3.18
CA VAL A 43 -3.66 -6.55 -2.21
C VAL A 43 -4.01 -8.04 -2.13
N LEU A 44 -3.84 -8.62 -0.96
CA LEU A 44 -4.13 -10.04 -0.74
C LEU A 44 -5.59 -10.26 -0.34
N ARG A 45 -6.12 -9.38 0.51
CA ARG A 45 -7.52 -9.42 0.92
C ARG A 45 -7.89 -8.11 1.61
N LYS A 46 -9.18 -7.83 1.62
CA LYS A 46 -9.76 -6.69 2.33
C LYS A 46 -10.78 -7.23 3.32
N ALA A 47 -10.65 -6.89 4.59
CA ALA A 47 -11.62 -7.30 5.58
C ALA A 47 -12.95 -6.60 5.32
N VAL A 48 -14.05 -7.25 5.67
CA VAL A 48 -15.40 -6.69 5.50
C VAL A 48 -15.64 -5.55 6.48
N LEU A 49 -16.64 -4.74 6.21
CA LEU A 49 -17.11 -3.66 7.09
C LEU A 49 -16.02 -2.64 7.43
N GLY A 50 -15.19 -2.32 6.43
CA GLY A 50 -14.17 -1.30 6.62
C GLY A 50 -12.95 -1.74 7.42
N GLY A 51 -12.76 -3.04 7.61
CA GLY A 51 -11.61 -3.58 8.33
C GLY A 51 -10.30 -3.42 7.55
N PRO A 52 -9.20 -3.96 8.09
CA PRO A 52 -7.88 -3.75 7.51
C PRO A 52 -7.73 -4.36 6.12
N VAL A 53 -6.75 -3.82 5.39
CA VAL A 53 -6.33 -4.33 4.08
C VAL A 53 -5.04 -5.11 4.28
N HIS A 54 -5.01 -6.34 3.83
CA HIS A 54 -3.79 -7.17 3.89
C HIS A 54 -3.06 -7.08 2.56
N VAL A 55 -1.79 -6.77 2.62
CA VAL A 55 -0.95 -6.56 1.43
C VAL A 55 0.34 -7.36 1.52
N ARG A 56 0.91 -7.65 0.35
CA ARG A 56 2.27 -8.17 0.24
C ARG A 56 3.12 -7.12 -0.45
N VAL A 57 4.24 -6.79 0.15
CA VAL A 57 5.21 -5.84 -0.40
C VAL A 57 6.44 -6.62 -0.83
N GLY A 58 6.90 -6.36 -2.04
CA GLY A 58 7.97 -7.16 -2.61
C GLY A 58 7.51 -8.60 -2.78
N SER A 59 8.39 -9.56 -2.46
CA SER A 59 8.08 -10.97 -2.65
C SER A 59 7.71 -11.71 -1.37
N THR A 60 8.02 -11.16 -0.19
CA THR A 60 7.93 -11.91 1.05
C THR A 60 7.27 -11.21 2.23
N THR A 61 7.17 -9.89 2.21
CA THR A 61 6.67 -9.13 3.37
C THR A 61 5.16 -8.95 3.28
N GLU A 62 4.44 -9.51 4.25
CA GLU A 62 2.98 -9.35 4.34
C GLU A 62 2.64 -8.57 5.59
N LEU A 63 1.72 -7.63 5.46
CA LEU A 63 1.27 -6.81 6.58
C LEU A 63 -0.18 -6.38 6.41
N ALA A 64 -0.79 -6.02 7.53
CA ALA A 64 -2.13 -5.45 7.55
C ALA A 64 -2.03 -3.95 7.75
N MET A 65 -2.84 -3.19 7.00
CA MET A 65 -2.89 -1.74 7.08
C MET A 65 -4.31 -1.29 7.34
N ARG A 66 -4.46 -0.21 8.09
CA ARG A 66 -5.75 0.45 8.20
C ARG A 66 -6.09 1.09 6.87
N ARG A 67 -7.40 1.17 6.55
CA ARG A 67 -7.84 1.82 5.31
C ARG A 67 -7.36 3.27 5.23
N SER A 68 -7.37 3.98 6.36
CA SER A 68 -6.88 5.36 6.43
C SER A 68 -5.39 5.46 6.08
N GLU A 69 -4.61 4.45 6.40
CA GLU A 69 -3.20 4.40 6.03
C GLU A 69 -3.04 4.04 4.54
N ALA A 70 -3.83 3.09 4.07
CA ALA A 70 -3.78 2.65 2.68
C ALA A 70 -4.14 3.78 1.70
N GLN A 71 -5.01 4.70 2.10
CA GLN A 71 -5.37 5.87 1.30
C GLN A 71 -4.18 6.80 1.05
N LEU A 72 -3.16 6.72 1.88
CA LEU A 72 -1.98 7.58 1.79
C LEU A 72 -0.86 6.95 0.95
N VAL A 73 -1.05 5.72 0.50
CA VAL A 73 -0.10 5.04 -0.38
C VAL A 73 -0.57 5.22 -1.82
N SER A 74 0.13 6.08 -2.56
CA SER A 74 -0.15 6.31 -3.96
C SER A 74 0.51 5.20 -4.79
N VAL A 75 -0.23 4.64 -5.72
CA VAL A 75 0.23 3.54 -6.56
C VAL A 75 -0.05 3.82 -8.02
N HIS A 76 0.65 3.12 -8.88
CA HIS A 76 0.38 3.11 -10.32
C HIS A 76 0.64 1.71 -10.86
N PHE A 77 -0.02 1.39 -11.97
CA PHE A 77 0.29 0.16 -12.66
C PHE A 77 1.55 0.35 -13.49
N ASP A 78 2.34 -0.72 -13.56
CA ASP A 78 3.51 -0.73 -14.43
C ASP A 78 3.00 -0.97 -15.85
N GLU A 79 3.02 0.06 -16.67
CA GLU A 79 2.49 -0.02 -18.03
C GLU A 79 3.58 -0.48 -18.99
N PRO A 80 3.26 -1.45 -19.87
CA PRO A 80 4.21 -1.85 -20.91
C PRO A 80 4.43 -0.69 -21.88
N GLU A 81 5.65 -0.50 -22.26
CA GLU A 81 6.03 0.48 -23.26
C GLU A 81 5.66 0.02 -24.67
#